data_8f610584c77567ebca699dd1a051aed9
#
_entry.id   8f610584c77567ebca699dd1a051aed9
#
_cell.length_a   1.000
_cell.length_b   1.000
_cell.length_c   1.000
_cell.angle_alpha   90.00
_cell.angle_beta   90.00
_cell.angle_gamma   90.00
#
_symmetry.space_group_name_H-M   'P 1'
#
loop_
_entity.id
_entity.type
_entity.pdbx_description
1 polymer ?
#
loop_
_entity_poly.entity_id
_entity_poly.type
_entity_poly.pdbx_seq_one_letter_code
_entity_poly.pdbx_strand_id
1 'polypeptide(L)'
;MAANSPTGLGQRPAVSRSLVGNSWFWFLGAIYLTQIPAYAKEWMHGDETVVTLILTVFSVGIALGSMLCEKLSGRKVEIGLVPFGSFGLTVFGLLWWWHSGDIPAAGAPYDWLALLGMSKAWWILLSIMGLGVFGGFYIVPLYALIQSRTVEHERARVIAANNILNALFMVVSAIVSILLLSVAKLSIPELFLVVSLLNIAVNTYIFRIVPEFTMRFMIWLLSHSMYRVEHRNLEAIPDEGAALLVCNHVSFVDALLIGGAVRRPIRFVMYYKIYNLPVLNFIFRTAGTIPIAGRHEDIQIYEKAFTRIAQYLKDGELVCIFPEGKLTSFPMAVQRTSDETVVFSWIIWPSRQVRD
;
A
#
# COMPACT_ATOMS: atom_id res chain seq x y z
N MET A 1 26.49 30.47 -5.37
CA MET A 1 26.62 29.62 -4.17
C MET A 1 25.48 28.62 -4.21
N ALA A 2 25.75 27.41 -4.69
CA ALA A 2 24.74 26.34 -4.80
C ALA A 2 24.49 25.74 -3.42
N ALA A 3 23.26 25.83 -2.96
CA ALA A 3 22.81 25.24 -1.72
C ALA A 3 22.97 23.72 -1.80
N ASN A 4 23.71 23.13 -0.87
CA ASN A 4 23.81 21.71 -0.62
C ASN A 4 22.41 21.16 -0.26
N SER A 5 21.72 20.59 -1.24
CA SER A 5 20.54 19.76 -0.96
C SER A 5 21.00 18.43 -0.35
N PRO A 6 20.39 17.95 0.74
CA PRO A 6 20.75 16.68 1.40
C PRO A 6 20.23 15.46 0.62
N THR A 7 20.36 15.45 -0.70
CA THR A 7 19.57 14.61 -1.62
C THR A 7 20.24 13.30 -2.04
N GLY A 8 21.46 13.01 -1.62
CA GLY A 8 22.16 11.81 -2.15
C GLY A 8 22.06 10.55 -1.30
N LEU A 9 22.10 10.66 0.02
CA LEU A 9 22.26 9.50 0.93
C LEU A 9 20.95 8.93 1.47
N GLY A 10 19.91 9.76 1.66
CA GLY A 10 18.61 9.31 2.18
C GLY A 10 17.70 8.59 1.17
N GLN A 11 17.93 8.78 -0.12
CA GLN A 11 17.10 8.18 -1.20
C GLN A 11 17.59 6.80 -1.64
N ARG A 12 18.88 6.49 -1.49
CA ARG A 12 19.47 5.20 -1.91
C ARG A 12 18.82 3.96 -1.26
N PRO A 13 18.48 3.95 0.05
CA PRO A 13 17.83 2.79 0.66
C PRO A 13 16.42 2.52 0.11
N ALA A 14 15.63 3.56 -0.20
CA ALA A 14 14.29 3.39 -0.76
C ALA A 14 14.34 2.79 -2.16
N VAL A 15 15.22 3.30 -3.03
CA VAL A 15 15.44 2.77 -4.38
C VAL A 15 15.91 1.32 -4.32
N SER A 16 16.92 1.01 -3.50
CA SER A 16 17.45 -0.36 -3.35
C SER A 16 16.38 -1.35 -2.89
N ARG A 17 15.56 -0.99 -1.89
CA ARG A 17 14.45 -1.82 -1.42
C ARG A 17 13.38 -2.03 -2.49
N SER A 18 13.11 -1.00 -3.30
CA SER A 18 12.17 -1.09 -4.41
C SER A 18 12.66 -2.00 -5.53
N LEU A 19 13.98 -2.01 -5.81
CA LEU A 19 14.59 -2.94 -6.76
C LEU A 19 14.39 -4.39 -6.32
N VAL A 20 14.66 -4.69 -5.04
CA VAL A 20 14.45 -6.05 -4.50
C VAL A 20 12.97 -6.44 -4.52
N GLY A 21 12.07 -5.52 -4.11
CA GLY A 21 10.62 -5.76 -4.18
C GLY A 21 10.14 -6.01 -5.60
N ASN A 22 10.64 -5.24 -6.57
CA ASN A 22 10.34 -5.44 -7.99
C ASN A 22 10.81 -6.81 -8.49
N SER A 23 12.03 -7.21 -8.14
CA SER A 23 12.57 -8.51 -8.52
C SER A 23 11.83 -9.67 -7.86
N TRP A 24 11.32 -9.49 -6.65
CA TRP A 24 10.43 -10.46 -6.02
C TRP A 24 9.13 -10.68 -6.83
N PHE A 25 8.54 -9.63 -7.38
CA PHE A 25 7.38 -9.75 -8.26
C PHE A 25 7.71 -10.60 -9.51
N TRP A 26 8.88 -10.39 -10.12
CA TRP A 26 9.32 -11.18 -11.26
C TRP A 26 9.61 -12.64 -10.89
N PHE A 27 10.11 -12.90 -9.68
CA PHE A 27 10.25 -14.27 -9.15
C PHE A 27 8.88 -14.96 -9.08
N LEU A 28 7.87 -14.32 -8.47
CA LEU A 28 6.51 -14.86 -8.37
C LEU A 28 5.89 -15.07 -9.75
N GLY A 29 5.95 -14.04 -10.59
CA GLY A 29 5.40 -14.05 -11.94
C GLY A 29 6.00 -15.15 -12.82
N ALA A 30 7.31 -15.35 -12.75
CA ALA A 30 7.99 -16.39 -13.50
C ALA A 30 7.52 -17.80 -13.08
N ILE A 31 7.34 -18.05 -11.78
CA ILE A 31 6.79 -19.33 -11.30
C ILE A 31 5.39 -19.55 -11.86
N TYR A 32 4.48 -18.60 -11.65
CA TYR A 32 3.11 -18.76 -12.13
C TYR A 32 3.04 -18.94 -13.64
N LEU A 33 3.68 -18.06 -14.42
CA LEU A 33 3.59 -18.06 -15.86
C LEU A 33 4.21 -19.33 -16.51
N THR A 34 5.33 -19.82 -15.98
CA THR A 34 5.96 -21.02 -16.53
C THR A 34 5.18 -22.31 -16.25
N GLN A 35 4.35 -22.33 -15.20
CA GLN A 35 3.55 -23.49 -14.87
C GLN A 35 2.15 -23.48 -15.53
N ILE A 36 1.69 -22.37 -16.11
CA ILE A 36 0.36 -22.30 -16.73
C ILE A 36 0.11 -23.39 -17.77
N PRO A 37 1.01 -23.70 -18.71
CA PRO A 37 0.74 -24.73 -19.71
C PRO A 37 0.55 -26.13 -19.09
N ALA A 38 1.40 -26.50 -18.14
CA ALA A 38 1.30 -27.77 -17.43
C ALA A 38 0.05 -27.82 -16.55
N TYR A 39 -0.24 -26.72 -15.83
CA TYR A 39 -1.42 -26.60 -14.99
C TYR A 39 -2.74 -26.71 -15.80
N ALA A 40 -2.82 -26.04 -16.95
CA ALA A 40 -3.98 -26.11 -17.82
C ALA A 40 -4.23 -27.56 -18.29
N LYS A 41 -3.18 -28.29 -18.64
CA LYS A 41 -3.28 -29.66 -19.10
C LYS A 41 -3.56 -30.66 -17.98
N GLU A 42 -2.83 -30.59 -16.88
CA GLU A 42 -2.86 -31.62 -15.83
C GLU A 42 -3.98 -31.42 -14.81
N TRP A 43 -4.34 -30.15 -14.51
CA TRP A 43 -5.27 -29.78 -13.46
C TRP A 43 -6.62 -29.24 -13.97
N MET A 44 -6.63 -28.60 -15.13
CA MET A 44 -7.87 -28.16 -15.77
C MET A 44 -8.29 -29.10 -16.89
N HIS A 45 -7.49 -30.10 -17.22
CA HIS A 45 -7.73 -31.05 -18.32
C HIS A 45 -8.06 -30.36 -19.64
N GLY A 46 -7.43 -29.17 -19.86
CA GLY A 46 -7.68 -28.30 -21.00
C GLY A 46 -6.66 -28.45 -22.13
N ASP A 47 -7.04 -27.98 -23.30
CA ASP A 47 -6.19 -27.87 -24.47
C ASP A 47 -5.42 -26.51 -24.51
N GLU A 48 -4.77 -26.18 -25.63
CA GLU A 48 -4.01 -24.94 -25.81
C GLU A 48 -4.88 -23.69 -25.73
N THR A 49 -6.19 -23.79 -25.99
CA THR A 49 -7.12 -22.68 -25.88
C THR A 49 -7.36 -22.29 -24.44
N VAL A 50 -7.31 -23.25 -23.51
CA VAL A 50 -7.37 -23.02 -22.06
C VAL A 50 -6.13 -22.31 -21.55
N VAL A 51 -4.94 -22.67 -22.05
CA VAL A 51 -3.70 -21.93 -21.76
C VAL A 51 -3.85 -20.46 -22.17
N THR A 52 -4.35 -20.23 -23.38
CA THR A 52 -4.59 -18.87 -23.90
C THR A 52 -5.62 -18.11 -23.06
N LEU A 53 -6.70 -18.77 -22.64
CA LEU A 53 -7.70 -18.18 -21.73
C LEU A 53 -7.07 -17.72 -20.41
N ILE A 54 -6.27 -18.58 -19.75
CA ILE A 54 -5.61 -18.27 -18.50
C ILE A 54 -4.68 -17.06 -18.65
N LEU A 55 -3.84 -17.06 -19.69
CA LEU A 55 -2.90 -15.96 -19.96
C LEU A 55 -3.65 -14.65 -20.27
N THR A 56 -4.77 -14.74 -20.98
CA THR A 56 -5.62 -13.58 -21.28
C THR A 56 -6.24 -13.00 -20.00
N VAL A 57 -6.82 -13.85 -19.15
CA VAL A 57 -7.42 -13.46 -17.87
C VAL A 57 -6.38 -12.81 -16.97
N PHE A 58 -5.18 -13.39 -16.86
CA PHE A 58 -4.09 -12.81 -16.10
C PHE A 58 -3.64 -11.45 -16.64
N SER A 59 -3.49 -11.31 -17.97
CA SER A 59 -3.07 -10.07 -18.63
C SER A 59 -4.11 -8.96 -18.46
N VAL A 60 -5.39 -9.28 -18.61
CA VAL A 60 -6.50 -8.36 -18.34
C VAL A 60 -6.49 -7.94 -16.87
N GLY A 61 -6.23 -8.87 -15.95
CA GLY A 61 -6.07 -8.57 -14.53
C GLY A 61 -4.98 -7.53 -14.28
N ILE A 62 -3.78 -7.74 -14.84
CA ILE A 62 -2.67 -6.77 -14.70
C ILE A 62 -3.04 -5.40 -15.27
N ALA A 63 -3.66 -5.36 -16.45
CA ALA A 63 -4.09 -4.11 -17.07
C ALA A 63 -5.09 -3.36 -16.18
N LEU A 64 -6.12 -4.05 -15.67
CA LEU A 64 -7.10 -3.48 -14.75
C LEU A 64 -6.45 -2.99 -13.45
N GLY A 65 -5.56 -3.79 -12.85
CA GLY A 65 -4.83 -3.43 -11.65
C GLY A 65 -3.97 -2.20 -11.84
N SER A 66 -3.27 -2.09 -12.96
CA SER A 66 -2.44 -0.94 -13.30
C SER A 66 -3.26 0.33 -13.50
N MET A 67 -4.39 0.25 -14.21
CA MET A 67 -5.31 1.38 -14.39
C MET A 67 -5.96 1.82 -13.07
N LEU A 68 -6.39 0.87 -12.24
CA LEU A 68 -6.94 1.16 -10.92
C LEU A 68 -5.89 1.75 -9.99
N CYS A 69 -4.63 1.30 -10.08
CA CYS A 69 -3.51 1.86 -9.34
C CYS A 69 -3.35 3.36 -9.65
N GLU A 70 -3.34 3.75 -10.93
CA GLU A 70 -3.27 5.17 -11.33
C GLU A 70 -4.43 5.98 -10.77
N LYS A 71 -5.65 5.45 -10.85
CA LYS A 71 -6.86 6.11 -10.33
C LYS A 71 -6.84 6.26 -8.81
N LEU A 72 -6.49 5.20 -8.07
CA LEU A 72 -6.43 5.19 -6.61
C LEU A 72 -5.29 6.07 -6.07
N SER A 73 -4.16 6.12 -6.77
CA SER A 73 -3.02 6.97 -6.40
C SER A 73 -3.21 8.44 -6.76
N GLY A 74 -4.25 8.77 -7.53
CA GLY A 74 -4.51 10.14 -8.02
C GLY A 74 -3.33 10.69 -8.82
N ARG A 75 -2.68 9.85 -9.65
CA ARG A 75 -1.52 10.15 -10.50
C ARG A 75 -0.25 10.54 -9.74
N LYS A 76 -0.13 10.18 -8.46
CA LYS A 76 1.10 10.35 -7.66
C LYS A 76 1.59 8.98 -7.17
N VAL A 77 2.85 8.91 -6.72
CA VAL A 77 3.41 7.65 -6.20
C VAL A 77 2.79 7.31 -4.84
N GLU A 78 1.95 6.28 -4.80
CA GLU A 78 1.26 5.80 -3.59
C GLU A 78 1.87 4.48 -3.10
N ILE A 79 2.84 4.59 -2.19
CA ILE A 79 3.58 3.45 -1.65
C ILE A 79 2.70 2.51 -0.82
N GLY A 80 1.62 3.02 -0.24
CA GLY A 80 0.66 2.22 0.54
C GLY A 80 -0.04 1.12 -0.26
N LEU A 81 -0.07 1.24 -1.60
CA LEU A 81 -0.59 0.19 -2.50
C LEU A 81 0.31 -1.05 -2.56
N VAL A 82 1.61 -0.94 -2.31
CA VAL A 82 2.55 -2.08 -2.41
C VAL A 82 2.22 -3.19 -1.41
N PRO A 83 2.08 -2.93 -0.09
CA PRO A 83 1.67 -3.96 0.87
C PRO A 83 0.26 -4.50 0.58
N PHE A 84 -0.66 -3.67 0.11
CA PHE A 84 -2.00 -4.08 -0.31
C PHE A 84 -1.94 -5.02 -1.52
N GLY A 85 -1.13 -4.67 -2.52
CA GLY A 85 -0.84 -5.53 -3.66
C GLY A 85 -0.23 -6.87 -3.25
N SER A 86 0.78 -6.85 -2.38
CA SER A 86 1.43 -8.06 -1.86
C SER A 86 0.46 -8.95 -1.07
N PHE A 87 -0.41 -8.36 -0.25
CA PHE A 87 -1.46 -9.10 0.45
C PHE A 87 -2.41 -9.80 -0.52
N GLY A 88 -2.88 -9.10 -1.54
CA GLY A 88 -3.75 -9.67 -2.57
C GLY A 88 -3.08 -10.80 -3.36
N LEU A 89 -1.79 -10.65 -3.71
CA LEU A 89 -1.02 -11.74 -4.35
C LEU A 89 -1.01 -13.00 -3.49
N THR A 90 -0.85 -12.85 -2.16
CA THR A 90 -0.95 -14.00 -1.24
C THR A 90 -2.35 -14.63 -1.26
N VAL A 91 -3.38 -13.81 -1.08
CA VAL A 91 -4.78 -14.30 -0.97
C VAL A 91 -5.19 -15.03 -2.25
N PHE A 92 -4.97 -14.42 -3.41
CA PHE A 92 -5.37 -15.00 -4.69
C PHE A 92 -4.48 -16.18 -5.12
N GLY A 93 -3.22 -16.21 -4.70
CA GLY A 93 -2.36 -17.39 -4.87
C GLY A 93 -2.84 -18.58 -4.03
N LEU A 94 -3.25 -18.35 -2.78
CA LEU A 94 -3.85 -19.37 -1.91
C LEU A 94 -5.22 -19.82 -2.44
N LEU A 95 -6.05 -18.93 -2.97
CA LEU A 95 -7.32 -19.27 -3.58
C LEU A 95 -7.12 -20.10 -4.85
N TRP A 96 -6.11 -19.80 -5.66
CA TRP A 96 -5.79 -20.62 -6.83
C TRP A 96 -5.40 -22.03 -6.41
N TRP A 97 -4.51 -22.17 -5.42
CA TRP A 97 -4.20 -23.49 -4.85
C TRP A 97 -5.45 -24.21 -4.34
N TRP A 98 -6.30 -23.52 -3.57
CA TRP A 98 -7.50 -24.10 -2.93
C TRP A 98 -8.50 -24.64 -3.95
N HIS A 99 -8.71 -23.94 -5.06
CA HIS A 99 -9.64 -24.35 -6.11
C HIS A 99 -9.01 -25.28 -7.16
N SER A 100 -7.71 -25.55 -7.09
CA SER A 100 -7.07 -26.52 -7.97
C SER A 100 -7.56 -27.93 -7.66
N GLY A 101 -7.84 -28.73 -8.71
CA GLY A 101 -8.35 -30.08 -8.57
C GLY A 101 -9.88 -30.20 -8.56
N ASP A 102 -10.59 -29.08 -8.66
CA ASP A 102 -12.07 -29.08 -8.71
C ASP A 102 -12.64 -29.45 -10.09
N ILE A 103 -11.81 -29.46 -11.12
CA ILE A 103 -12.23 -29.75 -12.51
C ILE A 103 -12.15 -31.28 -12.74
N PRO A 104 -13.26 -31.95 -13.05
CA PRO A 104 -13.24 -33.40 -13.31
C PRO A 104 -12.55 -33.70 -14.64
N ALA A 105 -11.86 -34.84 -14.69
CA ALA A 105 -11.29 -35.32 -15.96
C ALA A 105 -12.41 -35.76 -16.92
N ALA A 106 -12.23 -35.48 -18.21
CA ALA A 106 -13.13 -35.90 -19.29
C ALA A 106 -12.41 -36.88 -20.23
N GLY A 107 -13.17 -37.50 -21.11
CA GLY A 107 -12.64 -38.39 -22.15
C GLY A 107 -11.82 -37.69 -23.23
N ALA A 108 -11.95 -36.38 -23.35
CA ALA A 108 -11.16 -35.48 -24.22
C ALA A 108 -10.82 -34.19 -23.48
N PRO A 109 -9.73 -33.49 -23.86
CA PRO A 109 -9.40 -32.19 -23.28
C PRO A 109 -10.53 -31.17 -23.48
N TYR A 110 -10.76 -30.34 -22.45
CA TYR A 110 -11.71 -29.25 -22.54
C TYR A 110 -11.15 -28.12 -23.40
N ASP A 111 -12.00 -27.52 -24.22
CA ASP A 111 -11.72 -26.23 -24.82
C ASP A 111 -12.14 -25.08 -23.85
N TRP A 112 -11.80 -23.86 -24.22
CA TRP A 112 -12.09 -22.69 -23.39
C TRP A 112 -13.59 -22.46 -23.17
N LEU A 113 -14.47 -22.80 -24.17
CA LEU A 113 -15.92 -22.64 -24.04
C LEU A 113 -16.51 -23.67 -23.08
N ALA A 114 -16.11 -24.93 -23.19
CA ALA A 114 -16.53 -25.99 -22.28
C ALA A 114 -16.13 -25.64 -20.83
N LEU A 115 -14.92 -25.10 -20.65
CA LEU A 115 -14.45 -24.70 -19.34
C LEU A 115 -15.25 -23.53 -18.75
N LEU A 116 -15.59 -22.53 -19.53
CA LEU A 116 -16.43 -21.42 -19.09
C LEU A 116 -17.87 -21.85 -18.72
N GLY A 117 -18.33 -22.99 -19.22
CA GLY A 117 -19.59 -23.62 -18.82
C GLY A 117 -19.56 -24.22 -17.39
N MET A 118 -18.37 -24.37 -16.79
CA MET A 118 -18.20 -24.98 -15.47
C MET A 118 -18.10 -23.94 -14.36
N SER A 119 -19.02 -23.96 -13.40
CA SER A 119 -18.99 -23.02 -12.27
C SER A 119 -17.68 -23.04 -11.47
N LYS A 120 -17.05 -24.22 -11.35
CA LYS A 120 -15.79 -24.38 -10.64
C LYS A 120 -14.60 -23.70 -11.34
N ALA A 121 -14.60 -23.66 -12.67
CA ALA A 121 -13.55 -22.98 -13.43
C ALA A 121 -13.53 -21.47 -13.16
N TRP A 122 -14.69 -20.87 -12.89
CA TRP A 122 -14.78 -19.44 -12.60
C TRP A 122 -14.00 -19.04 -11.32
N TRP A 123 -13.96 -19.89 -10.29
CA TRP A 123 -13.19 -19.61 -9.09
C TRP A 123 -11.68 -19.60 -9.35
N ILE A 124 -11.21 -20.51 -10.22
CA ILE A 124 -9.82 -20.54 -10.68
C ILE A 124 -9.52 -19.27 -11.50
N LEU A 125 -10.35 -18.96 -12.48
CA LEU A 125 -10.18 -17.78 -13.33
C LEU A 125 -10.24 -16.48 -12.53
N LEU A 126 -11.13 -16.39 -11.53
CA LEU A 126 -11.22 -15.24 -10.63
C LEU A 126 -9.95 -15.11 -9.77
N SER A 127 -9.40 -16.23 -9.31
CA SER A 127 -8.14 -16.22 -8.57
C SER A 127 -6.97 -15.73 -9.43
N ILE A 128 -6.90 -16.16 -10.68
CA ILE A 128 -5.89 -15.72 -11.65
C ILE A 128 -6.06 -14.23 -12.01
N MET A 129 -7.31 -13.79 -12.24
CA MET A 129 -7.64 -12.38 -12.45
C MET A 129 -7.18 -11.53 -11.27
N GLY A 130 -7.50 -11.97 -10.05
CA GLY A 130 -7.09 -11.32 -8.80
C GLY A 130 -5.57 -11.21 -8.67
N LEU A 131 -4.83 -12.29 -8.97
CA LEU A 131 -3.35 -12.23 -9.02
C LEU A 131 -2.86 -11.16 -9.98
N GLY A 132 -3.46 -11.04 -11.15
CA GLY A 132 -3.13 -9.98 -12.11
C GLY A 132 -3.41 -8.58 -11.55
N VAL A 133 -4.62 -8.34 -11.03
CA VAL A 133 -5.02 -7.04 -10.48
C VAL A 133 -4.10 -6.60 -9.33
N PHE A 134 -3.86 -7.47 -8.37
CA PHE A 134 -3.00 -7.17 -7.23
C PHE A 134 -1.51 -7.13 -7.61
N GLY A 135 -1.13 -7.84 -8.68
CA GLY A 135 0.16 -7.67 -9.32
C GLY A 135 0.37 -6.25 -9.84
N GLY A 136 -0.63 -5.66 -10.48
CA GLY A 136 -0.62 -4.26 -10.90
C GLY A 136 -0.47 -3.29 -9.72
N PHE A 137 -1.22 -3.48 -8.62
CA PHE A 137 -1.08 -2.68 -7.40
C PHE A 137 0.30 -2.81 -6.74
N TYR A 138 0.95 -3.94 -6.88
CA TYR A 138 2.28 -4.17 -6.33
C TYR A 138 3.38 -3.52 -7.16
N ILE A 139 3.37 -3.78 -8.48
CA ILE A 139 4.51 -3.46 -9.35
C ILE A 139 4.55 -1.99 -9.78
N VAL A 140 3.39 -1.37 -10.07
CA VAL A 140 3.32 -0.01 -10.61
C VAL A 140 3.90 1.03 -9.65
N PRO A 141 3.56 1.06 -8.34
CA PRO A 141 4.14 2.02 -7.41
C PRO A 141 5.65 1.83 -7.22
N LEU A 142 6.15 0.58 -7.26
CA LEU A 142 7.58 0.31 -7.16
C LEU A 142 8.36 0.87 -8.34
N TYR A 143 7.88 0.69 -9.58
CA TYR A 143 8.49 1.30 -10.76
C TYR A 143 8.43 2.82 -10.70
N ALA A 144 7.29 3.38 -10.32
CA ALA A 144 7.12 4.83 -10.17
C ALA A 144 8.09 5.40 -9.12
N LEU A 145 8.28 4.70 -7.99
CA LEU A 145 9.23 5.10 -6.95
C LEU A 145 10.68 5.05 -7.44
N ILE A 146 11.08 3.98 -8.14
CA ILE A 146 12.42 3.85 -8.72
C ILE A 146 12.69 5.05 -9.66
N GLN A 147 11.74 5.37 -10.54
CA GLN A 147 11.90 6.45 -11.52
C GLN A 147 11.91 7.84 -10.88
N SER A 148 11.03 8.10 -9.91
CA SER A 148 10.90 9.41 -9.27
C SER A 148 12.04 9.74 -8.30
N ARG A 149 12.62 8.71 -7.64
CA ARG A 149 13.70 8.88 -6.65
C ARG A 149 15.10 8.71 -7.21
N THR A 150 15.22 8.40 -8.51
CA THR A 150 16.51 8.28 -9.17
C THR A 150 16.81 9.57 -9.94
N VAL A 151 17.98 10.16 -9.69
CA VAL A 151 18.45 11.33 -10.41
C VAL A 151 18.63 11.02 -11.90
N GLU A 152 18.37 12.00 -12.76
CA GLU A 152 18.25 11.80 -14.19
C GLU A 152 19.47 11.12 -14.83
N HIS A 153 20.67 11.54 -14.47
CA HIS A 153 21.92 10.99 -15.02
C HIS A 153 22.23 9.54 -14.56
N GLU A 154 21.61 9.05 -13.48
CA GLU A 154 21.76 7.67 -12.98
C GLU A 154 20.61 6.75 -13.41
N ARG A 155 19.51 7.31 -13.94
CA ARG A 155 18.27 6.56 -14.20
C ARG A 155 18.48 5.38 -15.13
N ALA A 156 19.23 5.53 -16.22
CA ALA A 156 19.52 4.43 -17.13
C ALA A 156 20.30 3.29 -16.45
N ARG A 157 21.26 3.63 -15.58
CA ARG A 157 22.04 2.63 -14.81
C ARG A 157 21.17 1.89 -13.80
N VAL A 158 20.28 2.59 -13.10
CA VAL A 158 19.37 1.98 -12.11
C VAL A 158 18.36 1.08 -12.81
N ILE A 159 17.82 1.47 -13.96
CA ILE A 159 16.91 0.61 -14.76
C ILE A 159 17.65 -0.64 -15.25
N ALA A 160 18.89 -0.50 -15.74
CA ALA A 160 19.70 -1.64 -16.15
C ALA A 160 19.96 -2.62 -14.98
N ALA A 161 20.33 -2.09 -13.81
CA ALA A 161 20.51 -2.89 -12.59
C ALA A 161 19.21 -3.61 -12.18
N ASN A 162 18.06 -2.91 -12.27
CA ASN A 162 16.74 -3.51 -12.03
C ASN A 162 16.47 -4.70 -12.96
N ASN A 163 16.74 -4.55 -14.25
CA ASN A 163 16.50 -5.62 -15.22
C ASN A 163 17.44 -6.83 -15.00
N ILE A 164 18.70 -6.60 -14.64
CA ILE A 164 19.64 -7.65 -14.28
C ILE A 164 19.15 -8.41 -13.04
N LEU A 165 18.72 -7.68 -12.01
CA LEU A 165 18.24 -8.28 -10.78
C LEU A 165 16.94 -9.05 -11.00
N ASN A 166 16.02 -8.53 -11.82
CA ASN A 166 14.80 -9.24 -12.22
C ASN A 166 15.15 -10.57 -12.93
N ALA A 167 16.07 -10.54 -13.90
CA ALA A 167 16.51 -11.75 -14.59
C ALA A 167 17.14 -12.77 -13.63
N LEU A 168 17.97 -12.32 -12.68
CA LEU A 168 18.53 -13.19 -11.65
C LEU A 168 17.43 -13.86 -10.81
N PHE A 169 16.42 -13.11 -10.36
CA PHE A 169 15.31 -13.65 -9.59
C PHE A 169 14.46 -14.64 -10.43
N MET A 170 14.30 -14.41 -11.73
CA MET A 170 13.66 -15.37 -12.64
C MET A 170 14.46 -16.65 -12.77
N VAL A 171 15.79 -16.59 -12.84
CA VAL A 171 16.66 -17.80 -12.83
C VAL A 171 16.52 -18.54 -11.50
N VAL A 172 16.55 -17.82 -10.37
CA VAL A 172 16.35 -18.44 -9.05
C VAL A 172 14.96 -19.08 -8.96
N SER A 173 13.92 -18.45 -9.52
CA SER A 173 12.57 -19.03 -9.54
C SER A 173 12.49 -20.35 -10.31
N ALA A 174 13.21 -20.44 -11.43
CA ALA A 174 13.30 -21.69 -12.21
C ALA A 174 13.99 -22.80 -11.40
N ILE A 175 15.10 -22.49 -10.72
CA ILE A 175 15.81 -23.44 -9.85
C ILE A 175 14.90 -23.91 -8.72
N VAL A 176 14.19 -22.99 -8.04
CA VAL A 176 13.24 -23.32 -6.97
C VAL A 176 12.12 -24.20 -7.50
N SER A 177 11.57 -23.90 -8.68
CA SER A 177 10.53 -24.73 -9.31
C SER A 177 11.03 -26.15 -9.59
N ILE A 178 12.24 -26.30 -10.13
CA ILE A 178 12.85 -27.61 -10.38
C ILE A 178 13.02 -28.38 -9.07
N LEU A 179 13.55 -27.74 -8.02
CA LEU A 179 13.76 -28.39 -6.73
C LEU A 179 12.43 -28.84 -6.10
N LEU A 180 11.40 -28.00 -6.14
CA LEU A 180 10.11 -28.32 -5.52
C LEU A 180 9.35 -29.39 -6.35
N LEU A 181 9.27 -29.26 -7.66
CA LEU A 181 8.52 -30.17 -8.51
C LEU A 181 9.27 -31.49 -8.75
N SER A 182 10.58 -31.43 -9.07
CA SER A 182 11.33 -32.64 -9.51
C SER A 182 12.00 -33.37 -8.34
N VAL A 183 12.51 -32.67 -7.32
CA VAL A 183 13.21 -33.27 -6.18
C VAL A 183 12.25 -33.53 -5.03
N ALA A 184 11.52 -32.52 -4.58
CA ALA A 184 10.54 -32.66 -3.49
C ALA A 184 9.23 -33.34 -3.96
N LYS A 185 9.02 -33.51 -5.27
CA LYS A 185 7.85 -34.16 -5.87
C LYS A 185 6.51 -33.49 -5.54
N LEU A 186 6.54 -32.18 -5.31
CA LEU A 186 5.31 -31.42 -5.12
C LEU A 186 4.54 -31.31 -6.44
N SER A 187 3.22 -31.24 -6.34
CA SER A 187 2.35 -30.90 -7.46
C SER A 187 2.42 -29.40 -7.79
N ILE A 188 1.92 -29.01 -8.97
CA ILE A 188 1.87 -27.60 -9.38
C ILE A 188 1.04 -26.74 -8.40
N PRO A 189 -0.16 -27.18 -7.93
CA PRO A 189 -0.87 -26.42 -6.90
C PRO A 189 -0.10 -26.30 -5.58
N GLU A 190 0.59 -27.34 -5.12
CA GLU A 190 1.42 -27.26 -3.92
C GLU A 190 2.59 -26.29 -4.09
N LEU A 191 3.17 -26.19 -5.30
CA LEU A 191 4.13 -25.14 -5.61
C LEU A 191 3.50 -23.74 -5.44
N PHE A 192 2.27 -23.52 -5.92
CA PHE A 192 1.55 -22.27 -5.74
C PHE A 192 1.29 -21.96 -4.27
N LEU A 193 0.96 -22.98 -3.47
CA LEU A 193 0.83 -22.86 -2.02
C LEU A 193 2.15 -22.37 -1.39
N VAL A 194 3.26 -23.06 -1.66
CA VAL A 194 4.58 -22.73 -1.10
C VAL A 194 4.97 -21.30 -1.44
N VAL A 195 4.79 -20.90 -2.69
CA VAL A 195 5.13 -19.54 -3.16
C VAL A 195 4.24 -18.47 -2.52
N SER A 196 2.95 -18.77 -2.34
CA SER A 196 2.02 -17.86 -1.64
C SER A 196 2.38 -17.72 -0.15
N LEU A 197 2.81 -18.80 0.51
CA LEU A 197 3.30 -18.77 1.90
C LEU A 197 4.62 -17.98 2.02
N LEU A 198 5.55 -18.15 1.08
CA LEU A 198 6.77 -17.34 1.02
C LEU A 198 6.44 -15.86 0.85
N ASN A 199 5.41 -15.52 0.08
CA ASN A 199 4.97 -14.13 -0.07
C ASN A 199 4.44 -13.54 1.25
N ILE A 200 3.91 -14.32 2.18
CA ILE A 200 3.54 -13.85 3.53
C ILE A 200 4.77 -13.31 4.27
N ALA A 201 5.91 -14.00 4.18
CA ALA A 201 7.14 -13.54 4.82
C ALA A 201 7.62 -12.21 4.21
N VAL A 202 7.57 -12.09 2.88
CA VAL A 202 7.91 -10.85 2.17
C VAL A 202 6.93 -9.73 2.50
N ASN A 203 5.64 -10.02 2.56
CA ASN A 203 4.61 -9.05 2.95
C ASN A 203 4.84 -8.53 4.37
N THR A 204 5.17 -9.41 5.31
CA THR A 204 5.53 -9.03 6.69
C THR A 204 6.76 -8.12 6.72
N TYR A 205 7.78 -8.40 5.90
CA TYR A 205 8.96 -7.55 5.76
C TYR A 205 8.60 -6.18 5.19
N ILE A 206 7.80 -6.12 4.12
CA ILE A 206 7.34 -4.85 3.52
C ILE A 206 6.54 -4.02 4.53
N PHE A 207 5.63 -4.65 5.29
CA PHE A 207 4.84 -3.99 6.33
C PHE A 207 5.72 -3.33 7.41
N ARG A 208 6.86 -3.95 7.77
CA ARG A 208 7.82 -3.38 8.72
C ARG A 208 8.60 -2.19 8.16
N ILE A 209 8.71 -2.08 6.84
CA ILE A 209 9.45 -0.99 6.19
C ILE A 209 8.59 0.25 5.97
N VAL A 210 7.31 0.06 5.60
CA VAL A 210 6.42 1.17 5.23
C VAL A 210 5.06 1.12 5.99
N PRO A 211 5.06 0.92 7.30
CA PRO A 211 3.82 0.72 8.06
C PRO A 211 2.92 1.96 8.02
N GLU A 212 3.49 3.15 8.09
CA GLU A 212 2.76 4.42 8.11
C GLU A 212 2.01 4.66 6.79
N PHE A 213 2.66 4.40 5.65
CA PHE A 213 2.02 4.54 4.32
C PHE A 213 0.91 3.52 4.13
N THR A 214 1.10 2.30 4.60
CA THR A 214 0.07 1.25 4.53
C THR A 214 -1.13 1.61 5.38
N MET A 215 -0.90 2.05 6.62
CA MET A 215 -1.98 2.48 7.52
C MET A 215 -2.74 3.66 6.94
N ARG A 216 -2.05 4.65 6.39
CA ARG A 216 -2.67 5.79 5.73
C ARG A 216 -3.55 5.36 4.55
N PHE A 217 -3.05 4.46 3.70
CA PHE A 217 -3.82 3.93 2.58
C PHE A 217 -5.06 3.15 3.05
N MET A 218 -4.93 2.32 4.08
CA MET A 218 -6.08 1.61 4.68
C MET A 218 -7.12 2.58 5.27
N ILE A 219 -6.67 3.64 5.94
CA ILE A 219 -7.53 4.69 6.46
C ILE A 219 -8.25 5.42 5.32
N TRP A 220 -7.53 5.73 4.24
CA TRP A 220 -8.12 6.34 3.05
C TRP A 220 -9.20 5.44 2.44
N LEU A 221 -8.90 4.15 2.25
CA LEU A 221 -9.84 3.18 1.70
C LEU A 221 -11.10 3.08 2.58
N LEU A 222 -10.92 2.97 3.90
CA LEU A 222 -12.02 2.87 4.85
C LEU A 222 -12.88 4.16 4.85
N SER A 223 -12.23 5.32 4.92
CA SER A 223 -12.96 6.60 4.94
C SER A 223 -13.76 6.83 3.66
N HIS A 224 -13.20 6.51 2.48
CA HIS A 224 -13.89 6.70 1.20
C HIS A 224 -14.91 5.60 0.88
N SER A 225 -14.86 4.45 1.54
CA SER A 225 -15.91 3.43 1.45
C SER A 225 -17.11 3.72 2.35
N MET A 226 -16.88 4.36 3.51
CA MET A 226 -17.93 4.66 4.48
C MET A 226 -18.52 6.06 4.34
N TYR A 227 -17.74 7.00 3.83
CA TYR A 227 -18.12 8.42 3.71
C TYR A 227 -17.91 8.92 2.28
N ARG A 228 -18.77 9.82 1.85
CA ARG A 228 -18.52 10.63 0.66
C ARG A 228 -17.66 11.83 1.06
N VAL A 229 -16.33 11.70 0.90
CA VAL A 229 -15.35 12.70 1.30
C VAL A 229 -15.05 13.62 0.12
N GLU A 230 -15.33 14.91 0.28
CA GLU A 230 -14.94 15.95 -0.67
C GLU A 230 -13.73 16.71 -0.11
N HIS A 231 -12.73 16.88 -0.93
CA HIS A 231 -11.52 17.60 -0.57
C HIS A 231 -11.50 18.96 -1.29
N ARG A 232 -11.15 20.02 -0.55
CA ARG A 232 -10.95 21.35 -1.13
C ARG A 232 -9.61 21.91 -0.70
N ASN A 233 -8.87 22.49 -1.65
CA ASN A 233 -7.59 23.14 -1.43
C ASN A 233 -6.52 22.25 -0.76
N LEU A 234 -6.49 20.94 -1.05
CA LEU A 234 -5.45 20.05 -0.54
C LEU A 234 -4.04 20.41 -1.02
N GLU A 235 -3.95 21.11 -2.14
CA GLU A 235 -2.70 21.66 -2.71
C GLU A 235 -2.05 22.70 -1.79
N ALA A 236 -2.78 23.28 -0.85
CA ALA A 236 -2.21 24.18 0.16
C ALA A 236 -1.38 23.44 1.21
N ILE A 237 -1.55 22.13 1.35
CA ILE A 237 -0.73 21.31 2.25
C ILE A 237 0.56 20.91 1.50
N PRO A 238 1.75 21.31 1.99
CA PRO A 238 2.99 21.01 1.29
C PRO A 238 3.24 19.50 1.21
N ASP A 239 3.63 19.02 0.05
CA ASP A 239 3.99 17.61 -0.16
C ASP A 239 5.28 17.22 0.59
N GLU A 240 6.18 18.18 0.87
CA GLU A 240 7.45 18.01 1.60
C GLU A 240 7.71 19.17 2.56
N GLY A 241 8.60 18.94 3.54
CA GLY A 241 9.00 19.95 4.51
C GLY A 241 8.08 20.02 5.74
N ALA A 242 8.49 20.81 6.74
CA ALA A 242 7.76 20.98 7.99
C ALA A 242 6.44 21.73 7.78
N ALA A 243 5.37 21.22 8.36
CA ALA A 243 4.10 21.94 8.43
C ALA A 243 3.31 21.58 9.69
N LEU A 244 2.55 22.51 10.20
CA LEU A 244 1.64 22.31 11.32
C LEU A 244 0.20 22.52 10.84
N LEU A 245 -0.60 21.45 10.88
CA LEU A 245 -2.05 21.52 10.67
C LEU A 245 -2.73 21.84 11.99
N VAL A 246 -3.55 22.84 11.99
CA VAL A 246 -4.39 23.24 13.13
C VAL A 246 -5.83 23.02 12.71
N CYS A 247 -6.52 22.11 13.37
CA CYS A 247 -7.84 21.63 12.94
C CYS A 247 -8.82 21.69 14.10
N ASN A 248 -10.10 21.95 13.81
CA ASN A 248 -11.18 21.81 14.78
C ASN A 248 -11.44 20.33 15.07
N HIS A 249 -11.86 20.02 16.30
CA HIS A 249 -12.12 18.65 16.73
C HIS A 249 -13.60 18.44 17.06
N VAL A 250 -14.32 17.89 16.11
CA VAL A 250 -15.79 17.69 16.19
C VAL A 250 -16.14 16.21 16.42
N SER A 251 -15.30 15.29 15.92
CA SER A 251 -15.55 13.86 15.95
C SER A 251 -14.26 13.04 16.10
N PHE A 252 -14.36 11.85 16.68
CA PHE A 252 -13.25 10.90 16.74
C PHE A 252 -12.76 10.46 15.35
N VAL A 253 -13.58 10.60 14.30
CA VAL A 253 -13.18 10.26 12.92
C VAL A 253 -12.39 11.38 12.23
N ASP A 254 -12.27 12.57 12.81
CA ASP A 254 -11.55 13.69 12.18
C ASP A 254 -10.12 13.34 11.83
N ALA A 255 -9.39 12.71 12.76
CA ALA A 255 -8.02 12.27 12.52
C ALA A 255 -7.94 11.22 11.38
N LEU A 256 -8.95 10.36 11.24
CA LEU A 256 -9.03 9.38 10.15
C LEU A 256 -9.30 10.07 8.81
N LEU A 257 -10.25 11.01 8.77
CA LEU A 257 -10.59 11.76 7.55
C LEU A 257 -9.40 12.60 7.07
N ILE A 258 -8.73 13.31 8.00
CA ILE A 258 -7.53 14.10 7.69
C ILE A 258 -6.38 13.20 7.25
N GLY A 259 -6.13 12.12 7.99
CA GLY A 259 -5.07 11.17 7.67
C GLY A 259 -5.27 10.45 6.34
N GLY A 260 -6.53 10.21 5.94
CA GLY A 260 -6.87 9.66 4.63
C GLY A 260 -6.79 10.69 3.50
N ALA A 261 -7.12 11.96 3.77
CA ALA A 261 -7.08 13.04 2.78
C ALA A 261 -5.65 13.42 2.39
N VAL A 262 -4.75 13.51 3.36
CA VAL A 262 -3.38 13.96 3.16
C VAL A 262 -2.48 12.81 2.72
N ARG A 263 -1.65 13.03 1.72
CA ARG A 263 -0.86 11.97 1.06
C ARG A 263 0.44 11.60 1.77
N ARG A 264 0.88 12.40 2.72
CA ARG A 264 2.06 12.13 3.54
C ARG A 264 1.65 11.77 4.97
N PRO A 265 2.46 10.99 5.70
CA PRO A 265 2.19 10.67 7.10
C PRO A 265 2.00 11.93 7.94
N ILE A 266 1.02 11.90 8.83
CA ILE A 266 0.72 13.01 9.76
C ILE A 266 1.01 12.52 11.17
N ARG A 267 1.72 13.33 11.96
CA ARG A 267 1.98 13.12 13.38
C ARG A 267 0.85 13.79 14.18
N PHE A 268 -0.21 13.03 14.48
CA PHE A 268 -1.33 13.54 15.28
C PHE A 268 -0.93 13.70 16.74
N VAL A 269 -1.33 14.81 17.35
CA VAL A 269 -1.24 14.99 18.80
C VAL A 269 -2.53 14.50 19.43
N MET A 270 -2.44 13.59 20.39
CA MET A 270 -3.57 12.86 20.97
C MET A 270 -3.47 12.81 22.50
N TYR A 271 -4.62 12.83 23.18
CA TYR A 271 -4.68 12.67 24.61
C TYR A 271 -4.09 11.31 25.06
N TYR A 272 -3.18 11.31 26.01
CA TYR A 272 -2.37 10.16 26.39
C TYR A 272 -3.16 8.95 26.90
N LYS A 273 -4.35 9.16 27.50
CA LYS A 273 -5.20 8.05 27.93
C LYS A 273 -5.80 7.29 26.75
N ILE A 274 -6.18 7.99 25.67
CA ILE A 274 -6.66 7.36 24.42
C ILE A 274 -5.49 6.66 23.73
N TYR A 275 -4.31 7.30 23.69
CA TYR A 275 -3.10 6.71 23.13
C TYR A 275 -2.75 5.36 23.76
N ASN A 276 -2.98 5.19 25.08
CA ASN A 276 -2.66 3.97 25.83
C ASN A 276 -3.77 2.91 25.81
N LEU A 277 -4.85 3.09 25.06
CA LEU A 277 -5.90 2.07 24.96
C LEU A 277 -5.36 0.74 24.41
N PRO A 278 -5.68 -0.41 25.01
CA PRO A 278 -5.29 -1.72 24.51
C PRO A 278 -5.68 -1.88 23.04
N VAL A 279 -4.87 -2.60 22.25
CA VAL A 279 -5.02 -2.80 20.80
C VAL A 279 -4.79 -1.53 19.98
N LEU A 280 -5.42 -0.39 20.30
CA LEU A 280 -5.26 0.88 19.59
C LEU A 280 -3.87 1.50 19.78
N ASN A 281 -3.22 1.23 20.92
CA ASN A 281 -1.86 1.71 21.19
C ASN A 281 -0.87 1.26 20.10
N PHE A 282 -0.98 0.02 19.61
CA PHE A 282 -0.15 -0.46 18.51
C PHE A 282 -0.33 0.39 17.26
N ILE A 283 -1.57 0.73 16.91
CA ILE A 283 -1.89 1.58 15.75
C ILE A 283 -1.31 2.97 15.92
N PHE A 284 -1.54 3.61 17.09
CA PHE A 284 -1.08 4.98 17.35
C PHE A 284 0.45 5.07 17.40
N ARG A 285 1.12 4.08 17.96
CA ARG A 285 2.60 4.00 17.95
C ARG A 285 3.14 3.87 16.54
N THR A 286 2.54 3.00 15.73
CA THR A 286 2.94 2.77 14.34
C THR A 286 2.70 4.00 13.47
N ALA A 287 1.62 4.77 13.74
CA ALA A 287 1.34 6.03 13.06
C ALA A 287 2.23 7.21 13.54
N GLY A 288 3.09 7.00 14.54
CA GLY A 288 3.93 8.07 15.09
C GLY A 288 3.16 9.14 15.84
N THR A 289 1.97 8.81 16.38
CA THR A 289 1.13 9.72 17.15
C THR A 289 1.85 10.19 18.41
N ILE A 290 1.64 11.45 18.80
CA ILE A 290 2.29 12.12 19.93
C ILE A 290 1.30 12.17 21.09
N PRO A 291 1.55 11.43 22.21
CA PRO A 291 0.72 11.53 23.40
C PRO A 291 0.94 12.86 24.10
N ILE A 292 -0.15 13.55 24.49
CA ILE A 292 -0.12 14.78 25.26
C ILE A 292 -1.05 14.68 26.48
N ALA A 293 -0.70 15.35 27.55
CA ALA A 293 -1.54 15.58 28.73
C ALA A 293 -1.77 17.08 28.94
N GLY A 294 -2.78 17.43 29.70
CA GLY A 294 -2.91 18.80 30.19
C GLY A 294 -1.74 19.19 31.10
N ARG A 295 -1.28 20.44 31.05
CA ARG A 295 -0.14 20.93 31.86
C ARG A 295 -0.32 20.69 33.34
N HIS A 296 -1.58 20.78 33.85
CA HIS A 296 -1.93 20.56 35.24
C HIS A 296 -2.17 19.08 35.59
N GLU A 297 -2.28 18.21 34.59
CA GLU A 297 -2.54 16.77 34.77
C GLU A 297 -1.23 15.99 34.83
N ASP A 298 -0.31 16.19 33.85
CA ASP A 298 1.01 15.58 33.84
C ASP A 298 1.99 16.47 33.05
N ILE A 299 2.81 17.21 33.80
CA ILE A 299 3.78 18.14 33.23
C ILE A 299 4.85 17.44 32.40
N GLN A 300 5.22 16.20 32.78
CA GLN A 300 6.28 15.47 32.06
C GLN A 300 5.80 15.00 30.69
N ILE A 301 4.58 14.47 30.59
CA ILE A 301 3.97 14.10 29.31
C ILE A 301 3.77 15.36 28.47
N TYR A 302 3.33 16.48 29.05
CA TYR A 302 3.17 17.75 28.37
C TYR A 302 4.48 18.25 27.74
N GLU A 303 5.57 18.33 28.50
CA GLU A 303 6.86 18.81 28.00
C GLU A 303 7.48 17.86 26.96
N LYS A 304 7.37 16.55 27.18
CA LYS A 304 7.79 15.55 26.19
C LYS A 304 7.04 15.67 24.88
N ALA A 305 5.73 15.99 24.92
CA ALA A 305 4.94 16.18 23.71
C ALA A 305 5.45 17.37 22.89
N PHE A 306 5.70 18.53 23.52
CA PHE A 306 6.23 19.70 22.83
C PHE A 306 7.64 19.49 22.29
N THR A 307 8.50 18.81 23.04
CA THR A 307 9.84 18.42 22.57
C THR A 307 9.73 17.54 21.30
N ARG A 308 8.80 16.59 21.29
CA ARG A 308 8.59 15.67 20.18
C ARG A 308 7.98 16.37 18.96
N ILE A 309 7.03 17.29 19.18
CA ILE A 309 6.48 18.15 18.12
C ILE A 309 7.60 18.97 17.46
N ALA A 310 8.43 19.63 18.28
CA ALA A 310 9.54 20.42 17.77
C ALA A 310 10.56 19.57 16.98
N GLN A 311 10.82 18.34 17.43
CA GLN A 311 11.70 17.43 16.71
C GLN A 311 11.12 17.01 15.36
N TYR A 312 9.86 16.57 15.32
CA TYR A 312 9.22 16.20 14.06
C TYR A 312 9.17 17.35 13.05
N LEU A 313 8.90 18.57 13.52
CA LEU A 313 8.94 19.76 12.65
C LEU A 313 10.36 20.05 12.14
N LYS A 314 11.41 19.87 12.98
CA LYS A 314 12.81 19.98 12.51
C LYS A 314 13.16 18.93 11.47
N ASP A 315 12.62 17.73 11.60
CA ASP A 315 12.83 16.62 10.69
C ASP A 315 12.01 16.78 9.37
N GLY A 316 11.27 17.88 9.23
CA GLY A 316 10.46 18.15 8.03
C GLY A 316 9.13 17.41 7.98
N GLU A 317 8.66 16.91 9.13
CA GLU A 317 7.41 16.15 9.23
C GLU A 317 6.17 17.05 9.31
N LEU A 318 5.01 16.46 9.01
CA LEU A 318 3.70 17.11 9.14
C LEU A 318 3.08 16.75 10.48
N VAL A 319 2.81 17.77 11.31
CA VAL A 319 2.16 17.59 12.62
C VAL A 319 0.73 18.12 12.55
N CYS A 320 -0.20 17.44 13.21
CA CYS A 320 -1.60 17.90 13.33
C CYS A 320 -2.00 18.03 14.79
N ILE A 321 -2.56 19.17 15.15
CA ILE A 321 -3.09 19.46 16.48
C ILE A 321 -4.56 19.88 16.43
N PHE A 322 -5.27 19.55 17.51
CA PHE A 322 -6.63 19.98 17.77
C PHE A 322 -6.59 20.89 19.01
N PRO A 323 -6.54 22.22 18.84
CA PRO A 323 -6.26 23.14 19.95
C PRO A 323 -7.34 23.17 21.02
N GLU A 324 -8.59 22.76 20.70
CA GLU A 324 -9.67 22.67 21.69
C GLU A 324 -9.38 21.64 22.79
N GLY A 325 -8.53 20.65 22.52
CA GLY A 325 -8.15 19.58 23.47
C GLY A 325 -9.29 18.64 23.87
N LYS A 326 -10.50 18.85 23.35
CA LYS A 326 -11.70 18.02 23.52
C LYS A 326 -12.63 18.14 22.33
N LEU A 327 -13.53 17.18 22.17
CA LEU A 327 -14.58 17.27 21.17
C LEU A 327 -15.52 18.42 21.50
N THR A 328 -15.69 19.33 20.54
CA THR A 328 -16.66 20.45 20.63
C THR A 328 -17.56 20.39 19.41
N SER A 329 -18.82 20.80 19.59
CA SER A 329 -19.67 21.01 18.42
C SER A 329 -19.09 22.17 17.61
N PHE A 330 -19.05 22.00 16.28
CA PHE A 330 -18.46 22.99 15.40
C PHE A 330 -18.99 24.42 15.61
N PRO A 331 -20.31 24.63 15.77
CA PRO A 331 -20.85 25.97 16.10
C PRO A 331 -20.30 26.56 17.39
N MET A 332 -20.02 25.73 18.42
CA MET A 332 -19.44 26.19 19.69
C MET A 332 -17.94 26.50 19.54
N ALA A 333 -17.22 25.71 18.76
CA ALA A 333 -15.79 25.91 18.55
C ALA A 333 -15.46 27.25 17.89
N VAL A 334 -16.32 27.69 16.94
CA VAL A 334 -16.16 28.94 16.20
C VAL A 334 -17.05 30.06 16.76
N GLN A 335 -17.73 29.86 17.89
CA GLN A 335 -18.67 30.83 18.51
C GLN A 335 -19.71 31.39 17.52
N ARG A 336 -20.26 30.49 16.67
CA ARG A 336 -21.16 30.83 15.59
C ARG A 336 -22.43 31.50 16.11
N THR A 337 -22.83 32.60 15.48
CA THR A 337 -24.14 33.21 15.63
C THR A 337 -25.18 32.53 14.74
N SER A 338 -26.49 32.75 14.98
CA SER A 338 -27.59 32.06 14.31
C SER A 338 -27.67 32.32 12.80
N ASP A 339 -27.12 33.44 12.35
CA ASP A 339 -27.12 33.95 10.96
C ASP A 339 -25.82 33.64 10.19
N GLU A 340 -24.83 33.00 10.82
CA GLU A 340 -23.57 32.64 10.19
C GLU A 340 -23.60 31.22 9.65
N THR A 341 -23.02 31.03 8.47
CA THR A 341 -22.77 29.73 7.89
C THR A 341 -21.34 29.27 8.20
N VAL A 342 -21.24 28.12 8.83
CA VAL A 342 -19.93 27.56 9.17
C VAL A 342 -19.31 26.86 7.95
N VAL A 343 -18.13 27.31 7.52
CA VAL A 343 -17.36 26.75 6.44
C VAL A 343 -16.15 26.03 7.05
N PHE A 344 -15.96 24.76 6.70
CA PHE A 344 -14.75 24.03 7.08
C PHE A 344 -13.55 24.65 6.35
N SER A 345 -12.59 25.18 7.09
CA SER A 345 -11.32 25.63 6.54
C SER A 345 -10.18 25.03 7.33
N TRP A 346 -9.17 24.54 6.60
CA TRP A 346 -7.90 24.14 7.16
C TRP A 346 -7.00 25.37 7.20
N ILE A 347 -6.53 25.77 8.38
CA ILE A 347 -5.59 26.87 8.49
C ILE A 347 -4.20 26.31 8.68
N ILE A 348 -3.34 26.53 7.69
CA ILE A 348 -1.91 26.26 7.80
C ILE A 348 -1.24 27.58 8.21
N TRP A 349 -0.60 27.57 9.37
CA TRP A 349 0.14 28.74 9.86
C TRP A 349 1.64 28.48 9.69
N PRO A 350 2.28 29.02 8.63
CA PRO A 350 3.71 28.85 8.43
C PRO A 350 4.53 29.61 9.49
N SER A 351 3.98 30.66 10.07
CA SER A 351 4.56 31.38 11.20
C SER A 351 3.50 32.14 11.98
N ARG A 352 3.84 32.56 13.21
CA ARG A 352 2.98 33.38 14.05
C ARG A 352 2.66 34.75 13.41
N GLN A 353 3.58 35.29 12.63
CA GLN A 353 3.42 36.61 11.93
C GLN A 353 2.39 36.58 10.79
N VAL A 354 2.03 35.41 10.29
CA VAL A 354 1.02 35.28 9.22
C VAL A 354 -0.37 35.08 9.78
N ARG A 355 -0.50 34.75 11.07
CA ARG A 355 -1.79 34.57 11.72
C ARG A 355 -2.39 35.90 12.20
N ASP A 356 -1.59 36.82 12.76
CA ASP A 356 -1.93 38.10 13.31
C ASP A 356 -1.93 39.19 12.23
#